data_71fa034b58bb9440328c7ac9b9af5cd2
#
_entry.id   71fa034b58bb9440328c7ac9b9af5cd2
#
_cell.length_a   1.000
_cell.length_b   1.000
_cell.length_c   1.000
_cell.angle_alpha   90.00
_cell.angle_beta   90.00
_cell.angle_gamma   90.00
#
_symmetry.space_group_name_H-M   'P 1'
#
loop_
_entity.id
_entity.type
_entity.pdbx_description
1 polymer ?
#
loop_
_entity_poly.entity_id
_entity_poly.type
_entity_poly.pdbx_seq_one_letter_code
_entity_poly.pdbx_strand_id
1 'polypeptide(L)'
;MFASLIQLGLSFLFASALTASSPAFAGEDGIVTVKSAYPIGETVERLKRDIADKGIKFFNEIDQSKLAAGAGIKLRPSVLLIFGNPPLGTQFITANANAGLDWPVRLLIYENEKGEVWAAYTDFDWIARRHGIGNRNEQFKMASGVVTSITSSVRAK
;
A
#
# COMPACT_ATOMS: atom_id res chain seq x y z
N MET A 1 -46.10 6.29 58.10
CA MET A 1 -46.28 5.79 56.69
C MET A 1 -45.17 6.35 55.89
N PHE A 2 -44.12 5.56 55.66
CA PHE A 2 -42.90 5.96 54.90
C PHE A 2 -42.96 5.29 53.55
N ALA A 3 -42.99 6.07 52.47
CA ALA A 3 -42.88 5.59 51.12
C ALA A 3 -41.39 5.70 50.69
N SER A 4 -40.79 4.57 50.39
CA SER A 4 -39.39 4.45 49.94
C SER A 4 -39.31 4.59 48.43
N LEU A 5 -38.61 5.62 47.93
CA LEU A 5 -38.29 5.79 46.51
C LEU A 5 -37.04 4.96 46.19
N ILE A 6 -37.22 3.98 45.33
CA ILE A 6 -36.11 3.22 44.72
C ILE A 6 -35.66 3.95 43.48
N GLN A 7 -34.44 4.53 43.50
CA GLN A 7 -33.78 5.08 42.30
C GLN A 7 -33.09 3.94 41.54
N LEU A 8 -33.59 3.65 40.34
CA LEU A 8 -32.90 2.78 39.38
C LEU A 8 -31.79 3.58 38.68
N GLY A 9 -30.56 3.31 39.03
CA GLY A 9 -29.38 3.82 38.33
C GLY A 9 -29.16 3.06 37.02
N LEU A 10 -29.32 3.73 35.89
CA LEU A 10 -29.03 3.20 34.54
C LEU A 10 -27.56 3.41 34.25
N SER A 11 -26.75 2.39 34.46
CA SER A 11 -25.31 2.41 34.08
C SER A 11 -25.16 2.20 32.58
N PHE A 12 -24.79 3.27 31.85
CA PHE A 12 -24.38 3.19 30.45
C PHE A 12 -22.95 2.63 30.38
N LEU A 13 -22.82 1.38 29.99
CA LEU A 13 -21.54 0.80 29.57
C LEU A 13 -21.17 1.32 28.18
N PHE A 14 -20.21 2.24 28.13
CA PHE A 14 -19.54 2.61 26.88
C PHE A 14 -18.62 1.46 26.47
N ALA A 15 -19.06 0.65 25.53
CA ALA A 15 -18.19 -0.31 24.86
C ALA A 15 -17.34 0.43 23.83
N SER A 16 -16.09 0.74 24.19
CA SER A 16 -15.08 1.22 23.24
C SER A 16 -14.73 0.08 22.28
N ALA A 17 -15.26 0.12 21.07
CA ALA A 17 -14.83 -0.77 20.01
C ALA A 17 -13.40 -0.39 19.59
N LEU A 18 -12.42 -1.18 20.03
CA LEU A 18 -11.07 -1.14 19.43
C LEU A 18 -11.20 -1.64 17.98
N THR A 19 -11.14 -0.72 17.02
CA THR A 19 -10.97 -1.06 15.62
C THR A 19 -9.54 -1.57 15.43
N ALA A 20 -9.34 -2.87 15.49
CA ALA A 20 -8.10 -3.50 15.12
C ALA A 20 -7.87 -3.26 13.62
N SER A 21 -6.88 -2.46 13.28
CA SER A 21 -6.42 -2.26 11.89
C SER A 21 -5.81 -3.58 11.43
N SER A 22 -6.52 -4.34 10.60
CA SER A 22 -5.99 -5.59 10.03
C SER A 22 -4.74 -5.28 9.20
N PRO A 23 -3.65 -6.05 9.37
CA PRO A 23 -2.51 -5.94 8.47
C PRO A 23 -2.96 -6.26 7.04
N ALA A 24 -2.41 -5.53 6.05
CA ALA A 24 -2.64 -5.84 4.65
C ALA A 24 -1.87 -7.13 4.33
N PHE A 25 -2.60 -8.21 4.06
CA PHE A 25 -2.03 -9.45 3.54
C PHE A 25 -2.14 -9.47 2.02
N ALA A 26 -1.11 -10.01 1.35
CA ALA A 26 -1.19 -10.30 -0.06
C ALA A 26 -2.24 -11.39 -0.31
N GLY A 27 -3.05 -11.22 -1.36
CA GLY A 27 -3.88 -12.30 -1.90
C GLY A 27 -3.03 -13.43 -2.49
N GLU A 28 -3.68 -14.51 -2.97
CA GLU A 28 -3.00 -15.63 -3.66
C GLU A 28 -2.28 -15.15 -4.94
N ASP A 29 -2.72 -14.04 -5.53
CA ASP A 29 -2.13 -13.37 -6.67
C ASP A 29 -0.85 -12.56 -6.34
N GLY A 30 -0.50 -12.47 -5.07
CA GLY A 30 0.65 -11.70 -4.61
C GLY A 30 0.45 -10.18 -4.62
N ILE A 31 -0.79 -9.69 -4.71
CA ILE A 31 -1.08 -8.26 -4.68
C ILE A 31 -1.46 -7.83 -3.26
N VAL A 32 -0.76 -6.82 -2.75
CA VAL A 32 -1.11 -6.11 -1.53
C VAL A 32 -1.86 -4.84 -1.89
N THR A 33 -3.02 -4.61 -1.27
CA THR A 33 -3.81 -3.39 -1.45
C THR A 33 -3.99 -2.63 -0.16
N VAL A 34 -3.90 -1.30 -0.24
CA VAL A 34 -4.09 -0.39 0.89
C VAL A 34 -5.11 0.67 0.47
N LYS A 35 -6.24 0.75 1.17
CA LYS A 35 -7.23 1.81 0.94
C LYS A 35 -6.67 3.15 1.41
N SER A 36 -6.72 4.17 0.55
CA SER A 36 -6.33 5.52 0.90
C SER A 36 -7.47 6.28 1.60
N ALA A 37 -7.09 7.13 2.56
CA ALA A 37 -8.00 8.09 3.18
C ALA A 37 -8.18 9.37 2.34
N TYR A 38 -7.43 9.53 1.25
CA TYR A 38 -7.32 10.77 0.49
C TYR A 38 -7.75 10.60 -0.98
N PRO A 39 -8.16 11.68 -1.66
CA PRO A 39 -8.34 11.71 -3.11
C PRO A 39 -7.04 11.32 -3.83
N ILE A 40 -7.15 10.83 -5.08
CA ILE A 40 -6.01 10.25 -5.79
C ILE A 40 -4.83 11.21 -5.93
N GLY A 41 -5.05 12.48 -6.27
CA GLY A 41 -3.97 13.47 -6.40
C GLY A 41 -3.22 13.68 -5.09
N GLU A 42 -3.93 13.81 -3.98
CA GLU A 42 -3.31 13.95 -2.66
C GLU A 42 -2.58 12.67 -2.23
N THR A 43 -3.16 11.48 -2.53
CA THR A 43 -2.53 10.19 -2.28
C THR A 43 -1.18 10.09 -3.00
N VAL A 44 -1.13 10.41 -4.29
CA VAL A 44 0.10 10.40 -5.10
C VAL A 44 1.16 11.33 -4.50
N GLU A 45 0.80 12.57 -4.17
CA GLU A 45 1.75 13.54 -3.64
C GLU A 45 2.26 13.16 -2.24
N ARG A 46 1.43 12.54 -1.37
CA ARG A 46 1.85 12.04 -0.07
C ARG A 46 2.85 10.89 -0.21
N LEU A 47 2.57 9.94 -1.07
CA LEU A 47 3.45 8.80 -1.34
C LEU A 47 4.79 9.26 -1.93
N LYS A 48 4.80 10.21 -2.86
CA LYS A 48 6.03 10.78 -3.43
C LYS A 48 6.90 11.47 -2.38
N ARG A 49 6.28 12.24 -1.48
CA ARG A 49 7.00 12.86 -0.35
C ARG A 49 7.62 11.81 0.56
N ASP A 50 6.84 10.79 0.93
CA ASP A 50 7.30 9.74 1.82
C ASP A 50 8.45 8.91 1.21
N ILE A 51 8.42 8.67 -0.10
CA ILE A 51 9.52 8.06 -0.86
C ILE A 51 10.77 8.94 -0.78
N ALA A 52 10.63 10.27 -0.98
CA ALA A 52 11.74 11.20 -0.92
C ALA A 52 12.33 11.33 0.49
N ASP A 53 11.47 11.44 1.52
CA ASP A 53 11.88 11.57 2.93
C ASP A 53 12.67 10.34 3.42
N LYS A 54 12.42 9.17 2.83
CA LYS A 54 13.18 7.94 3.08
C LYS A 54 14.46 7.81 2.25
N GLY A 55 14.80 8.83 1.44
CA GLY A 55 15.98 8.79 0.58
C GLY A 55 15.93 7.74 -0.53
N ILE A 56 14.73 7.31 -0.91
CA ILE A 56 14.53 6.31 -1.96
C ILE A 56 14.51 7.00 -3.31
N LYS A 57 15.18 6.41 -4.31
CA LYS A 57 15.24 6.96 -5.64
C LYS A 57 13.89 6.83 -6.34
N PHE A 58 13.30 7.97 -6.68
CA PHE A 58 12.14 8.04 -7.55
C PHE A 58 12.60 8.02 -9.01
N PHE A 59 11.99 7.14 -9.82
CA PHE A 59 12.37 6.99 -11.25
C PHE A 59 11.37 7.63 -12.17
N ASN A 60 10.06 7.34 -12.00
CA ASN A 60 9.04 7.84 -12.91
C ASN A 60 7.64 7.81 -12.28
N GLU A 61 6.75 8.61 -12.85
CA GLU A 61 5.31 8.62 -12.65
C GLU A 61 4.62 8.45 -13.99
N ILE A 62 3.73 7.50 -14.11
CA ILE A 62 2.98 7.21 -15.32
C ILE A 62 1.50 7.40 -15.04
N ASP A 63 0.91 8.47 -15.56
CA ASP A 63 -0.54 8.69 -15.56
C ASP A 63 -1.18 7.82 -16.65
N GLN A 64 -1.65 6.64 -16.24
CA GLN A 64 -2.27 5.66 -17.12
C GLN A 64 -3.62 6.15 -17.66
N SER A 65 -4.37 6.93 -16.86
CA SER A 65 -5.64 7.51 -17.32
C SER A 65 -5.45 8.55 -18.41
N LYS A 66 -4.39 9.36 -18.31
CA LYS A 66 -4.02 10.31 -19.35
C LYS A 66 -3.56 9.61 -20.63
N LEU A 67 -2.78 8.52 -20.52
CA LEU A 67 -2.39 7.70 -21.67
C LEU A 67 -3.60 7.07 -22.35
N ALA A 68 -4.55 6.53 -21.58
CA ALA A 68 -5.80 5.97 -22.10
C ALA A 68 -6.63 7.04 -22.83
N ALA A 69 -6.76 8.24 -22.26
CA ALA A 69 -7.46 9.36 -22.89
C ALA A 69 -6.82 9.76 -24.23
N GLY A 70 -5.48 9.77 -24.33
CA GLY A 70 -4.75 10.00 -25.56
C GLY A 70 -5.04 8.95 -26.65
N ALA A 71 -5.43 7.75 -26.26
CA ALA A 71 -5.85 6.66 -27.16
C ALA A 71 -7.38 6.61 -27.38
N GLY A 72 -8.14 7.60 -26.89
CA GLY A 72 -9.60 7.61 -26.99
C GLY A 72 -10.31 6.62 -26.06
N ILE A 73 -9.61 6.06 -25.05
CA ILE A 73 -10.13 5.08 -24.11
C ILE A 73 -10.46 5.78 -22.80
N LYS A 74 -11.66 5.53 -22.26
CA LYS A 74 -12.06 6.04 -20.95
C LYS A 74 -11.55 5.10 -19.86
N LEU A 75 -10.60 5.58 -19.06
CA LEU A 75 -10.09 4.90 -17.88
C LEU A 75 -10.35 5.77 -16.64
N ARG A 76 -10.72 5.14 -15.51
CA ARG A 76 -10.76 5.84 -14.22
C ARG A 76 -9.37 6.33 -13.84
N PRO A 77 -9.25 7.31 -12.92
CA PRO A 77 -7.95 7.77 -12.44
C PRO A 77 -7.05 6.61 -12.03
N SER A 78 -5.85 6.55 -12.63
CA SER A 78 -4.87 5.50 -12.42
C SER A 78 -3.47 6.04 -12.68
N VAL A 79 -2.60 5.95 -11.67
CA VAL A 79 -1.22 6.45 -11.69
C VAL A 79 -0.28 5.38 -11.19
N LEU A 80 0.80 5.12 -11.91
CA LEU A 80 1.85 4.18 -11.52
C LEU A 80 3.10 4.96 -11.09
N LEU A 81 3.53 4.79 -9.84
CA LEU A 81 4.80 5.31 -9.34
C LEU A 81 5.88 4.23 -9.43
N ILE A 82 7.05 4.60 -9.93
CA ILE A 82 8.21 3.72 -10.08
C ILE A 82 9.35 4.27 -9.24
N PHE A 83 9.79 3.50 -8.26
CA PHE A 83 10.85 3.90 -7.32
C PHE A 83 11.64 2.69 -6.81
N GLY A 84 12.77 2.92 -6.14
CA GLY A 84 13.53 1.83 -5.54
C GLY A 84 14.84 2.30 -4.91
N ASN A 85 15.43 1.38 -4.14
CA ASN A 85 16.76 1.54 -3.58
C ASN A 85 17.72 0.64 -4.38
N PRO A 86 18.60 1.19 -5.26
CA PRO A 86 19.49 0.39 -6.09
C PRO A 86 20.39 -0.59 -5.32
N PRO A 87 21.07 -0.20 -4.22
CA PRO A 87 21.85 -1.13 -3.40
C PRO A 87 21.06 -2.32 -2.87
N LEU A 88 19.75 -2.16 -2.59
CA LEU A 88 18.89 -3.23 -2.12
C LEU A 88 18.34 -4.06 -3.28
N GLY A 89 17.75 -3.43 -4.27
CA GLY A 89 17.05 -4.09 -5.38
C GLY A 89 17.97 -4.88 -6.31
N THR A 90 19.22 -4.41 -6.52
CA THR A 90 20.18 -5.14 -7.34
C THR A 90 20.61 -6.47 -6.71
N GLN A 91 20.46 -6.65 -5.39
CA GLN A 91 20.73 -7.94 -4.73
C GLN A 91 19.74 -9.02 -5.16
N PHE A 92 18.50 -8.66 -5.51
CA PHE A 92 17.52 -9.61 -6.04
C PHE A 92 17.92 -10.06 -7.45
N ILE A 93 18.35 -9.11 -8.30
CA ILE A 93 18.78 -9.39 -9.67
C ILE A 93 20.06 -10.22 -9.69
N THR A 94 20.99 -10.02 -8.75
CA THR A 94 22.20 -10.84 -8.62
C THR A 94 21.89 -12.28 -8.18
N ALA A 95 20.80 -12.49 -7.46
CA ALA A 95 20.35 -13.84 -7.07
C ALA A 95 19.61 -14.56 -8.21
N ASN A 96 18.79 -13.84 -8.98
CA ASN A 96 18.11 -14.31 -10.18
C ASN A 96 17.86 -13.12 -11.12
N ALA A 97 18.43 -13.13 -12.33
CA ALA A 97 18.33 -12.06 -13.31
C ALA A 97 16.85 -11.70 -13.64
N ASN A 98 15.93 -12.69 -13.64
CA ASN A 98 14.52 -12.48 -13.93
C ASN A 98 13.81 -11.64 -12.84
N ALA A 99 14.38 -11.51 -11.63
CA ALA A 99 13.85 -10.61 -10.61
C ALA A 99 13.87 -9.13 -11.05
N GLY A 100 14.66 -8.80 -12.08
CA GLY A 100 14.61 -7.50 -12.73
C GLY A 100 13.26 -7.14 -13.37
N LEU A 101 12.36 -8.10 -13.57
CA LEU A 101 10.98 -7.86 -14.00
C LEU A 101 10.13 -7.23 -12.88
N ASP A 102 10.48 -7.47 -11.63
CA ASP A 102 9.75 -6.98 -10.45
C ASP A 102 10.49 -5.86 -9.70
N TRP A 103 11.64 -5.42 -10.20
CA TRP A 103 12.36 -4.26 -9.71
C TRP A 103 12.72 -3.32 -10.87
N PRO A 104 12.55 -1.99 -10.75
CA PRO A 104 12.12 -1.19 -9.59
C PRO A 104 10.69 -1.49 -9.10
N VAL A 105 10.41 -1.07 -7.85
CA VAL A 105 9.08 -1.17 -7.26
C VAL A 105 8.07 -0.41 -8.10
N ARG A 106 6.93 -1.01 -8.36
CA ARG A 106 5.77 -0.42 -9.01
C ARG A 106 4.63 -0.31 -8.01
N LEU A 107 4.24 0.91 -7.69
CA LEU A 107 3.13 1.21 -6.79
C LEU A 107 2.01 1.84 -7.63
N LEU A 108 0.92 1.13 -7.80
CA LEU A 108 -0.25 1.58 -8.53
C LEU A 108 -1.20 2.30 -7.58
N ILE A 109 -1.63 3.50 -7.94
CA ILE A 109 -2.68 4.24 -7.26
C ILE A 109 -3.85 4.36 -8.22
N TYR A 110 -5.02 3.87 -7.81
CA TYR A 110 -6.18 3.84 -8.70
C TYR A 110 -7.49 4.10 -7.95
N GLU A 111 -8.49 4.57 -8.70
CA GLU A 111 -9.86 4.73 -8.21
C GLU A 111 -10.72 3.56 -8.70
N ASN A 112 -11.38 2.88 -7.78
CA ASN A 112 -12.29 1.78 -8.11
C ASN A 112 -13.68 2.29 -8.57
N GLU A 113 -14.59 1.37 -8.89
CA GLU A 113 -15.93 1.69 -9.36
C GLU A 113 -16.79 2.45 -8.34
N LYS A 114 -16.44 2.38 -7.06
CA LYS A 114 -17.13 3.08 -5.97
C LYS A 114 -16.55 4.48 -5.70
N GLY A 115 -15.55 4.92 -6.47
CA GLY A 115 -14.83 6.17 -6.23
C GLY A 115 -13.85 6.11 -5.08
N GLU A 116 -13.51 4.89 -4.59
CA GLU A 116 -12.53 4.71 -3.52
C GLU A 116 -11.12 4.63 -4.11
N VAL A 117 -10.17 5.27 -3.43
CA VAL A 117 -8.77 5.28 -3.85
C VAL A 117 -8.00 4.18 -3.14
N TRP A 118 -7.21 3.43 -3.91
CA TRP A 118 -6.40 2.31 -3.45
C TRP A 118 -4.96 2.46 -3.93
N ALA A 119 -4.02 2.03 -3.10
CA ALA A 119 -2.63 1.79 -3.47
C ALA A 119 -2.39 0.28 -3.52
N ALA A 120 -1.76 -0.20 -4.61
CA ALA A 120 -1.50 -1.62 -4.81
C ALA A 120 -0.05 -1.86 -5.24
N TYR A 121 0.58 -2.93 -4.73
CA TYR A 121 1.93 -3.33 -5.10
C TYR A 121 2.09 -4.86 -4.98
N THR A 122 3.14 -5.39 -5.61
CA THR A 122 3.44 -6.82 -5.50
C THR A 122 4.16 -7.12 -4.18
N ASP A 123 3.68 -8.11 -3.45
CA ASP A 123 4.28 -8.62 -2.22
C ASP A 123 5.69 -9.14 -2.43
N PHE A 124 6.63 -8.79 -1.56
CA PHE A 124 8.02 -9.17 -1.73
C PHE A 124 8.30 -10.64 -1.42
N ASP A 125 7.54 -11.27 -0.52
CA ASP A 125 7.67 -12.71 -0.27
C ASP A 125 7.13 -13.50 -1.47
N TRP A 126 6.10 -12.98 -2.14
CA TRP A 126 5.60 -13.54 -3.39
C TRP A 126 6.64 -13.41 -4.51
N ILE A 127 7.32 -12.26 -4.65
CA ILE A 127 8.42 -12.06 -5.61
C ILE A 127 9.57 -13.04 -5.32
N ALA A 128 9.93 -13.23 -4.05
CA ALA A 128 10.97 -14.19 -3.66
C ALA A 128 10.61 -15.61 -4.11
N ARG A 129 9.38 -16.05 -3.86
CA ARG A 129 8.87 -17.37 -4.31
C ARG A 129 8.82 -17.50 -5.82
N ARG A 130 8.29 -16.47 -6.51
CA ARG A 130 8.20 -16.42 -7.98
C ARG A 130 9.56 -16.67 -8.66
N HIS A 131 10.61 -16.08 -8.11
CA HIS A 131 11.97 -16.16 -8.68
C HIS A 131 12.86 -17.21 -8.01
N GLY A 132 12.33 -18.01 -7.07
CA GLY A 132 13.08 -19.05 -6.36
C GLY A 132 14.26 -18.51 -5.55
N ILE A 133 14.17 -17.30 -4.99
CA ILE A 133 15.24 -16.64 -4.25
C ILE A 133 15.08 -16.94 -2.75
N GLY A 134 15.85 -17.92 -2.24
CA GLY A 134 15.83 -18.31 -0.83
C GLY A 134 17.00 -17.75 0.00
N ASN A 135 17.96 -17.08 -0.61
CA ASN A 135 19.19 -16.61 0.04
C ASN A 135 19.27 -15.09 0.22
N ARG A 136 18.12 -14.39 0.19
CA ARG A 136 18.00 -12.93 0.37
C ARG A 136 16.82 -12.55 1.29
N ASN A 137 16.49 -13.40 2.26
CA ASN A 137 15.30 -13.23 3.11
C ASN A 137 15.30 -11.89 3.86
N GLU A 138 16.43 -11.47 4.42
CA GLU A 138 16.54 -10.19 5.12
C GLU A 138 16.33 -8.99 4.18
N GLN A 139 16.83 -9.07 2.95
CA GLN A 139 16.67 -8.03 1.95
C GLN A 139 15.21 -7.91 1.50
N PHE A 140 14.52 -9.03 1.30
CA PHE A 140 13.10 -9.06 0.98
C PHE A 140 12.26 -8.50 2.13
N LYS A 141 12.55 -8.89 3.38
CA LYS A 141 11.91 -8.35 4.58
C LYS A 141 12.11 -6.84 4.72
N MET A 142 13.32 -6.35 4.46
CA MET A 142 13.63 -4.93 4.46
C MET A 142 12.80 -4.18 3.39
N ALA A 143 12.74 -4.70 2.17
CA ALA A 143 11.96 -4.12 1.08
C ALA A 143 10.45 -4.08 1.40
N SER A 144 9.89 -5.18 1.95
CA SER A 144 8.51 -5.25 2.44
C SER A 144 8.24 -4.16 3.49
N GLY A 145 9.12 -4.02 4.48
CA GLY A 145 8.99 -3.03 5.55
C GLY A 145 8.98 -1.60 5.00
N VAL A 146 9.83 -1.30 4.04
CA VAL A 146 9.88 0.02 3.40
C VAL A 146 8.59 0.35 2.66
N VAL A 147 8.08 -0.55 1.80
CA VAL A 147 6.85 -0.28 1.03
C VAL A 147 5.61 -0.23 1.94
N THR A 148 5.56 -1.09 2.96
CA THR A 148 4.51 -1.03 4.00
C THR A 148 4.54 0.31 4.73
N SER A 149 5.71 0.81 5.09
CA SER A 149 5.86 2.13 5.74
C SER A 149 5.38 3.27 4.83
N ILE A 150 5.77 3.26 3.54
CA ILE A 150 5.32 4.26 2.55
C ILE A 150 3.80 4.25 2.42
N THR A 151 3.19 3.09 2.21
CA THR A 151 1.74 2.98 2.00
C THR A 151 0.92 3.23 3.26
N SER A 152 1.52 3.06 4.45
CA SER A 152 0.84 3.39 5.73
C SER A 152 0.54 4.88 5.87
N SER A 153 1.30 5.77 5.23
CA SER A 153 1.12 7.23 5.28
C SER A 153 -0.20 7.71 4.68
N VAL A 154 -0.81 6.90 3.83
CA VAL A 154 -2.08 7.21 3.17
C VAL A 154 -3.24 6.32 3.61
N ARG A 155 -2.99 5.32 4.46
CA ARG A 155 -3.98 4.32 4.89
C ARG A 155 -5.21 4.96 5.55
N ALA A 156 -6.39 4.54 5.12
CA ALA A 156 -7.64 4.81 5.84
C ALA A 156 -7.61 4.12 7.22
N LYS A 157 -8.08 4.83 8.24
CA LYS A 157 -8.19 4.33 9.62
C LYS A 157 -9.44 3.47 9.79
#